data_41000867820dfc033a0c45a262fa2523
#
_entry.id   41000867820dfc033a0c45a262fa2523
#
_cell.length_a   1.000
_cell.length_b   1.000
_cell.length_c   1.000
_cell.angle_alpha   90.00
_cell.angle_beta   90.00
_cell.angle_gamma   90.00
#
_symmetry.space_group_name_H-M   'P 1'
#
loop_
_entity.id
_entity.type
_entity.pdbx_description
1 polymer ?
#
loop_
_entity_poly.entity_id
_entity_poly.type
_entity_poly.pdbx_seq_one_letter_code
_entity_poly.pdbx_strand_id
1 'polypeptide(L)'
;THFSGQGSLNNIKSKTVGDGQHGTARWATKKEIQQTYAHVPFRPEEWRKGERLPKKQGLVLGCEGRKDHVIAIVDTDDIHALVTAASGAGKTAYFLYPNIEYALATGMSFLCTDTKGDLFRNYAGIAKDCYGYQIAVLDLRNPTRSDGNNLLHLINKYMDIYKADPKNLPAKAKAEKYAKILSKTLINTSGGDSAQYGQNAFFYDSAEGLLTAMFLLVAEYLPTEDADGNPIEKRHIVSVFKLVQELL
;
A
#
# COMPACT_ATOMS: atom_id res chain seq x y z
N THR A 1 3.22 -22.40 -28.89
CA THR A 1 3.96 -23.53 -28.30
C THR A 1 2.97 -24.65 -28.02
N HIS A 2 2.97 -25.72 -28.81
CA HIS A 2 2.19 -26.92 -28.54
C HIS A 2 2.90 -27.75 -27.45
N PHE A 3 2.27 -27.90 -26.32
CA PHE A 3 2.65 -28.91 -25.31
C PHE A 3 1.97 -30.22 -25.73
N SER A 4 2.70 -31.15 -26.34
CA SER A 4 2.28 -32.56 -26.45
C SER A 4 2.63 -33.23 -25.13
N GLY A 5 1.63 -33.72 -24.40
CA GLY A 5 1.70 -34.12 -22.99
C GLY A 5 2.41 -35.45 -22.71
N GLN A 6 3.69 -35.60 -23.02
CA GLN A 6 4.54 -36.68 -22.52
C GLN A 6 6.05 -36.28 -22.47
N GLY A 7 6.38 -35.07 -22.16
CA GLY A 7 7.79 -34.64 -21.97
C GLY A 7 8.12 -34.34 -20.54
N SER A 8 9.08 -35.01 -19.94
CA SER A 8 9.71 -34.59 -18.69
C SER A 8 10.21 -33.16 -18.82
N LEU A 9 9.95 -32.31 -17.84
CA LEU A 9 10.44 -30.93 -17.77
C LEU A 9 11.97 -30.79 -17.92
N ASN A 10 12.70 -31.86 -17.71
CA ASN A 10 14.15 -31.93 -17.88
C ASN A 10 14.63 -31.89 -19.33
N ASN A 11 13.73 -32.01 -20.30
CA ASN A 11 14.05 -31.99 -21.74
C ASN A 11 13.70 -30.66 -22.45
N ILE A 12 13.31 -29.63 -21.69
CA ILE A 12 13.09 -28.30 -22.27
C ILE A 12 14.46 -27.67 -22.53
N LYS A 13 14.94 -27.80 -23.76
CA LYS A 13 16.13 -27.07 -24.22
C LYS A 13 15.68 -25.65 -24.61
N SER A 14 16.38 -24.66 -24.11
CA SER A 14 16.22 -23.28 -24.59
C SER A 14 16.57 -23.23 -26.07
N LYS A 15 15.63 -22.81 -26.91
CA LYS A 15 15.87 -22.58 -28.33
C LYS A 15 15.93 -21.07 -28.58
N THR A 16 16.98 -20.61 -29.22
CA THR A 16 17.10 -19.21 -29.65
C THR A 16 15.95 -18.91 -30.62
N VAL A 17 15.10 -17.97 -30.29
CA VAL A 17 13.99 -17.54 -31.14
C VAL A 17 14.42 -16.28 -31.88
N GLY A 18 14.77 -16.43 -33.18
CA GLY A 18 15.08 -15.35 -34.09
C GLY A 18 16.46 -14.69 -33.90
N ASP A 19 16.88 -13.92 -34.88
CA ASP A 19 18.16 -13.18 -34.93
C ASP A 19 18.12 -11.82 -34.21
N GLY A 20 17.44 -11.74 -33.06
CA GLY A 20 17.43 -10.49 -32.28
C GLY A 20 16.43 -9.43 -32.74
N GLN A 21 15.51 -9.73 -33.67
CA GLN A 21 14.48 -8.78 -34.15
C GLN A 21 13.58 -8.24 -33.05
N HIS A 22 13.40 -8.99 -31.97
CA HIS A 22 12.60 -8.63 -30.79
C HIS A 22 13.44 -8.54 -29.49
N GLY A 23 14.77 -8.42 -29.63
CA GLY A 23 15.71 -8.49 -28.54
C GLY A 23 16.12 -9.93 -28.20
N THR A 24 17.20 -10.05 -27.44
CA THR A 24 17.71 -11.32 -26.89
C THR A 24 17.68 -11.26 -25.37
N ALA A 25 17.17 -12.31 -24.73
CA ALA A 25 17.21 -12.45 -23.27
C ALA A 25 18.16 -13.62 -22.88
N ARG A 26 18.96 -13.39 -21.85
CA ARG A 26 19.81 -14.39 -21.22
C ARG A 26 19.83 -14.19 -19.72
N TRP A 27 20.28 -15.17 -19.00
CA TRP A 27 20.56 -15.03 -17.58
C TRP A 27 21.69 -14.04 -17.34
N ALA A 28 21.54 -13.18 -16.35
CA ALA A 28 22.58 -12.24 -15.93
C ALA A 28 23.82 -13.03 -15.41
N THR A 29 24.99 -12.55 -15.73
CA THR A 29 26.23 -13.07 -15.15
C THR A 29 26.39 -12.59 -13.71
N LYS A 30 27.20 -13.31 -12.91
CA LYS A 30 27.49 -12.89 -11.54
C LYS A 30 28.06 -11.46 -11.47
N LYS A 31 28.89 -11.09 -12.45
CA LYS A 31 29.48 -9.75 -12.53
C LYS A 31 28.41 -8.68 -12.75
N GLU A 32 27.45 -8.94 -13.61
CA GLU A 32 26.33 -8.03 -13.86
C GLU A 32 25.44 -7.88 -12.62
N ILE A 33 25.14 -8.99 -11.93
CA ILE A 33 24.40 -8.96 -10.67
C ILE A 33 25.13 -8.11 -9.62
N GLN A 34 26.47 -8.30 -9.48
CA GLN A 34 27.28 -7.54 -8.54
C GLN A 34 27.37 -6.05 -8.87
N GLN A 35 27.29 -5.68 -10.15
CA GLN A 35 27.33 -4.28 -10.58
C GLN A 35 25.97 -3.57 -10.49
N THR A 36 24.89 -4.32 -10.67
CA THR A 36 23.52 -3.77 -10.75
C THR A 36 22.88 -3.66 -9.36
N TYR A 37 23.04 -4.66 -8.51
CA TYR A 37 22.35 -4.76 -7.24
C TYR A 37 23.26 -4.49 -6.04
N ALA A 38 22.69 -3.96 -4.98
CA ALA A 38 23.40 -3.82 -3.71
C ALA A 38 23.52 -5.17 -3.02
N HIS A 39 24.70 -5.45 -2.45
CA HIS A 39 25.00 -6.65 -1.68
C HIS A 39 25.10 -6.28 -0.21
N VAL A 40 24.11 -6.68 0.58
CA VAL A 40 23.96 -6.27 1.98
C VAL A 40 24.05 -7.50 2.89
N PRO A 41 24.96 -7.55 3.87
CA PRO A 41 24.95 -8.61 4.87
C PRO A 41 23.60 -8.66 5.59
N PHE A 42 22.91 -9.79 5.52
CA PHE A 42 21.58 -9.98 6.10
C PHE A 42 21.69 -10.48 7.54
N ARG A 43 21.49 -9.59 8.51
CA ARG A 43 21.74 -9.84 9.94
C ARG A 43 20.58 -9.40 10.83
N PRO A 44 19.41 -10.04 10.76
CA PRO A 44 18.22 -9.61 11.51
C PRO A 44 18.44 -9.51 13.02
N GLU A 45 19.24 -10.43 13.60
CA GLU A 45 19.49 -10.43 15.04
C GLU A 45 20.27 -9.22 15.53
N GLU A 46 21.21 -8.70 14.71
CA GLU A 46 21.92 -7.46 14.99
C GLU A 46 21.02 -6.23 14.77
N TRP A 47 20.27 -6.26 13.67
CA TRP A 47 19.37 -5.15 13.31
C TRP A 47 18.29 -4.91 14.37
N ARG A 48 17.69 -5.95 14.92
CA ARG A 48 16.72 -5.88 16.01
C ARG A 48 17.27 -5.27 17.31
N LYS A 49 18.60 -5.25 17.46
CA LYS A 49 19.30 -4.56 18.56
C LYS A 49 19.73 -3.13 18.21
N GLY A 50 19.41 -2.67 17.00
CA GLY A 50 19.85 -1.38 16.48
C GLY A 50 21.30 -1.37 15.97
N GLU A 51 21.93 -2.56 15.81
CA GLU A 51 23.31 -2.67 15.40
C GLU A 51 23.41 -2.88 13.88
N ARG A 52 24.40 -2.22 13.25
CA ARG A 52 24.76 -2.40 11.82
C ARG A 52 23.59 -2.34 10.84
N LEU A 53 22.66 -1.43 11.09
CA LEU A 53 21.48 -1.24 10.24
C LEU A 53 21.88 -0.94 8.79
N PRO A 54 21.19 -1.53 7.81
CA PRO A 54 21.44 -1.24 6.40
C PRO A 54 21.02 0.20 6.08
N LYS A 55 21.80 0.87 5.23
CA LYS A 55 21.58 2.29 4.90
C LYS A 55 20.75 2.50 3.63
N LYS A 56 20.70 1.50 2.75
CA LYS A 56 20.00 1.60 1.46
C LYS A 56 18.65 0.93 1.56
N GLN A 57 17.60 1.65 1.26
CA GLN A 57 16.26 1.08 1.09
C GLN A 57 16.18 0.31 -0.24
N GLY A 58 15.27 -0.64 -0.34
CA GLY A 58 15.09 -1.40 -1.56
C GLY A 58 14.37 -2.73 -1.35
N LEU A 59 14.28 -3.51 -2.40
CA LEU A 59 13.64 -4.81 -2.43
C LEU A 59 14.68 -5.93 -2.43
N VAL A 60 14.57 -6.86 -1.48
CA VAL A 60 15.41 -8.07 -1.45
C VAL A 60 14.91 -9.04 -2.53
N LEU A 61 15.71 -9.25 -3.56
CA LEU A 61 15.42 -10.16 -4.67
C LEU A 61 15.83 -11.60 -4.38
N GLY A 62 16.85 -11.79 -3.56
CA GLY A 62 17.40 -13.09 -3.22
C GLY A 62 18.57 -12.98 -2.24
N CYS A 63 19.26 -14.09 -2.03
CA CYS A 63 20.43 -14.10 -1.16
C CYS A 63 21.53 -15.03 -1.69
N GLU A 64 22.76 -14.72 -1.31
CA GLU A 64 23.95 -15.56 -1.50
C GLU A 64 24.54 -15.91 -0.13
N GLY A 65 25.33 -16.99 -0.10
CA GLY A 65 26.00 -17.41 1.13
C GLY A 65 25.31 -18.57 1.87
N ARG A 66 25.79 -18.87 3.05
CA ARG A 66 25.29 -19.98 3.89
C ARG A 66 25.40 -19.62 5.37
N LYS A 67 24.47 -20.14 6.17
CA LYS A 67 24.44 -19.98 7.64
C LYS A 67 24.58 -18.50 8.05
N ASP A 68 25.64 -18.20 8.80
CA ASP A 68 25.88 -16.88 9.40
C ASP A 68 26.43 -15.83 8.41
N HIS A 69 26.69 -16.22 7.16
CA HIS A 69 27.19 -15.36 6.10
C HIS A 69 26.20 -15.24 4.94
N VAL A 70 24.99 -14.77 5.24
CA VAL A 70 23.98 -14.49 4.24
C VAL A 70 24.12 -13.06 3.76
N ILE A 71 24.21 -12.89 2.45
CA ILE A 71 24.24 -11.58 1.78
C ILE A 71 22.95 -11.44 0.97
N ALA A 72 22.15 -10.46 1.29
CA ALA A 72 20.96 -10.11 0.51
C ALA A 72 21.37 -9.36 -0.76
N ILE A 73 20.77 -9.75 -1.88
CA ILE A 73 20.85 -9.05 -3.16
C ILE A 73 19.64 -8.11 -3.20
N VAL A 74 19.90 -6.82 -3.19
CA VAL A 74 18.87 -5.79 -3.02
C VAL A 74 18.82 -4.90 -4.26
N ASP A 75 17.64 -4.77 -4.83
CA ASP A 75 17.36 -3.74 -5.81
C ASP A 75 17.01 -2.45 -5.07
N THR A 76 17.76 -1.39 -5.35
CA THR A 76 17.59 -0.09 -4.69
C THR A 76 16.85 0.93 -5.55
N ASP A 77 16.39 0.52 -6.73
CA ASP A 77 15.59 1.33 -7.61
C ASP A 77 14.11 1.28 -7.21
N ASP A 78 13.33 2.26 -7.67
CA ASP A 78 11.87 2.30 -7.49
C ASP A 78 11.20 1.35 -8.50
N ILE A 79 11.03 0.10 -8.10
CA ILE A 79 10.53 -0.97 -8.97
C ILE A 79 9.25 -1.61 -8.44
N HIS A 80 8.45 -2.13 -9.36
CA HIS A 80 7.35 -3.05 -9.07
C HIS A 80 7.82 -4.49 -9.26
N ALA A 81 7.46 -5.37 -8.33
CA ALA A 81 7.82 -6.79 -8.39
C ALA A 81 6.58 -7.68 -8.30
N LEU A 82 6.53 -8.71 -9.14
CA LEU A 82 5.50 -9.75 -9.11
C LEU A 82 6.16 -11.11 -8.81
N VAL A 83 5.75 -11.71 -7.70
CA VAL A 83 6.25 -13.04 -7.28
C VAL A 83 5.15 -14.07 -7.44
N THR A 84 5.31 -14.97 -8.39
CA THR A 84 4.40 -16.08 -8.65
C THR A 84 5.03 -17.41 -8.24
N ALA A 85 4.31 -18.20 -7.47
CA ALA A 85 4.73 -19.55 -7.10
C ALA A 85 3.53 -20.38 -6.65
N ALA A 86 3.63 -21.69 -6.70
CA ALA A 86 2.60 -22.62 -6.23
C ALA A 86 2.30 -22.43 -4.74
N SER A 87 1.14 -22.91 -4.30
CA SER A 87 0.82 -22.96 -2.88
C SER A 87 1.84 -23.85 -2.14
N GLY A 88 2.28 -23.41 -0.94
CA GLY A 88 3.29 -24.14 -0.18
C GLY A 88 4.74 -23.96 -0.64
N ALA A 89 5.02 -23.26 -1.74
CA ALA A 89 6.38 -23.02 -2.24
C ALA A 89 7.23 -22.07 -1.37
N GLY A 90 6.70 -21.56 -0.27
CA GLY A 90 7.45 -20.73 0.68
C GLY A 90 7.52 -19.24 0.34
N LYS A 91 6.60 -18.71 -0.51
CA LYS A 91 6.57 -17.28 -0.85
C LYS A 91 6.65 -16.36 0.37
N THR A 92 5.87 -16.66 1.39
CA THR A 92 5.86 -15.86 2.62
C THR A 92 7.18 -15.96 3.38
N ALA A 93 7.70 -17.18 3.56
CA ALA A 93 8.89 -17.41 4.35
C ALA A 93 10.18 -16.93 3.67
N TYR A 94 10.30 -17.15 2.36
CA TYR A 94 11.57 -16.90 1.64
C TYR A 94 11.61 -15.55 0.90
N PHE A 95 10.46 -14.93 0.67
CA PHE A 95 10.42 -13.63 0.01
C PHE A 95 9.81 -12.54 0.91
N LEU A 96 8.60 -12.75 1.41
CA LEU A 96 7.88 -11.68 2.12
C LEU A 96 8.53 -11.33 3.47
N TYR A 97 8.82 -12.32 4.31
CA TYR A 97 9.43 -12.07 5.62
C TYR A 97 10.80 -11.41 5.54
N PRO A 98 11.75 -11.86 4.69
CA PRO A 98 13.00 -11.15 4.51
C PRO A 98 12.84 -9.71 4.04
N ASN A 99 11.88 -9.44 3.17
CA ASN A 99 11.61 -8.09 2.71
C ASN A 99 11.00 -7.20 3.78
N ILE A 100 10.09 -7.72 4.62
CA ILE A 100 9.55 -6.98 5.77
C ILE A 100 10.67 -6.66 6.76
N GLU A 101 11.50 -7.65 7.12
CA GLU A 101 12.62 -7.44 8.02
C GLU A 101 13.58 -6.37 7.49
N TYR A 102 13.89 -6.44 6.19
CA TYR A 102 14.76 -5.47 5.54
C TYR A 102 14.13 -4.06 5.50
N ALA A 103 12.85 -3.96 5.18
CA ALA A 103 12.13 -2.70 5.17
C ALA A 103 12.11 -2.05 6.56
N LEU A 104 11.88 -2.84 7.61
CA LEU A 104 11.93 -2.37 9.01
C LEU A 104 13.34 -1.87 9.37
N ALA A 105 14.38 -2.64 9.04
CA ALA A 105 15.76 -2.29 9.35
C ALA A 105 16.24 -1.04 8.62
N THR A 106 15.70 -0.74 7.44
CA THR A 106 16.04 0.46 6.64
C THR A 106 15.15 1.66 6.91
N GLY A 107 14.16 1.55 7.80
CA GLY A 107 13.24 2.65 8.13
C GLY A 107 12.20 2.96 7.03
N MET A 108 11.86 2.00 6.19
CA MET A 108 10.82 2.16 5.16
C MET A 108 9.43 2.12 5.78
N SER A 109 8.58 3.08 5.45
CA SER A 109 7.14 2.99 5.70
C SER A 109 6.50 2.11 4.62
N PHE A 110 5.63 1.19 5.00
CA PHE A 110 4.97 0.30 4.06
C PHE A 110 3.55 -0.07 4.49
N LEU A 111 2.75 -0.49 3.53
CA LEU A 111 1.41 -1.03 3.71
C LEU A 111 1.41 -2.50 3.27
N CYS A 112 0.85 -3.37 4.11
CA CYS A 112 0.70 -4.79 3.79
C CYS A 112 -0.76 -5.22 3.87
N THR A 113 -1.17 -6.08 2.94
CA THR A 113 -2.43 -6.82 3.05
C THR A 113 -2.16 -8.20 3.63
N ASP A 114 -2.84 -8.53 4.73
CA ASP A 114 -2.63 -9.78 5.47
C ASP A 114 -3.93 -10.56 5.61
N THR A 115 -4.18 -11.48 4.69
CA THR A 115 -5.42 -12.27 4.66
C THR A 115 -5.53 -13.30 5.78
N LYS A 116 -4.42 -13.68 6.42
CA LYS A 116 -4.35 -14.71 7.47
C LYS A 116 -4.02 -14.16 8.86
N GLY A 117 -3.58 -12.92 8.95
CA GLY A 117 -3.08 -12.31 10.17
C GLY A 117 -1.67 -12.78 10.57
N ASP A 118 -0.97 -13.51 9.69
CA ASP A 118 0.37 -14.06 9.99
C ASP A 118 1.43 -12.97 10.07
N LEU A 119 1.35 -11.97 9.20
CA LEU A 119 2.28 -10.84 9.20
C LEU A 119 2.16 -10.02 10.49
N PHE A 120 0.94 -9.69 10.87
CA PHE A 120 0.68 -8.96 12.10
C PHE A 120 1.20 -9.72 13.31
N ARG A 121 0.86 -11.02 13.45
CA ARG A 121 1.30 -11.84 14.58
C ARG A 121 2.82 -11.98 14.69
N ASN A 122 3.50 -12.11 13.55
CA ASN A 122 4.93 -12.38 13.54
C ASN A 122 5.80 -11.12 13.57
N TYR A 123 5.31 -9.99 13.04
CA TYR A 123 6.14 -8.81 12.83
C TYR A 123 5.69 -7.54 13.55
N ALA A 124 4.43 -7.43 14.01
CA ALA A 124 3.97 -6.20 14.66
C ALA A 124 4.77 -5.89 15.94
N GLY A 125 4.99 -6.89 16.79
CA GLY A 125 5.83 -6.72 17.99
C GLY A 125 7.26 -6.35 17.63
N ILE A 126 7.89 -7.05 16.69
CA ILE A 126 9.25 -6.77 16.23
C ILE A 126 9.36 -5.35 15.69
N ALA A 127 8.41 -4.94 14.84
CA ALA A 127 8.40 -3.61 14.24
C ALA A 127 8.29 -2.50 15.31
N LYS A 128 7.42 -2.69 16.30
CA LYS A 128 7.22 -1.73 17.38
C LYS A 128 8.40 -1.71 18.36
N ASP A 129 8.77 -2.88 18.88
CA ASP A 129 9.68 -2.97 20.03
C ASP A 129 11.15 -2.89 19.63
N CYS A 130 11.52 -3.41 18.45
CA CYS A 130 12.91 -3.40 17.97
C CYS A 130 13.23 -2.21 17.07
N TYR A 131 12.26 -1.74 16.29
CA TYR A 131 12.48 -0.70 15.27
C TYR A 131 11.71 0.60 15.53
N GLY A 132 10.87 0.67 16.58
CA GLY A 132 10.14 1.89 16.95
C GLY A 132 9.02 2.33 16.00
N TYR A 133 8.47 1.42 15.21
CA TYR A 133 7.41 1.74 14.27
C TYR A 133 6.07 2.01 14.96
N GLN A 134 5.32 2.92 14.39
CA GLN A 134 3.89 3.04 14.65
C GLN A 134 3.14 2.05 13.75
N ILE A 135 2.27 1.25 14.36
CA ILE A 135 1.50 0.21 13.67
C ILE A 135 0.04 0.58 13.68
N ALA A 136 -0.58 0.60 12.52
CA ALA A 136 -2.01 0.74 12.36
C ALA A 136 -2.58 -0.52 11.69
N VAL A 137 -3.67 -1.04 12.22
CA VAL A 137 -4.32 -2.27 11.76
C VAL A 137 -5.77 -2.00 11.40
N LEU A 138 -6.11 -2.19 10.13
CA LEU A 138 -7.50 -2.20 9.69
C LEU A 138 -7.99 -3.63 9.57
N ASP A 139 -8.70 -4.10 10.59
CA ASP A 139 -9.25 -5.46 10.64
C ASP A 139 -10.71 -5.47 10.20
N LEU A 140 -10.96 -5.79 8.94
CA LEU A 140 -12.31 -5.87 8.37
C LEU A 140 -13.09 -7.10 8.85
N ARG A 141 -12.44 -8.08 9.45
CA ARG A 141 -13.11 -9.28 10.04
C ARG A 141 -13.59 -9.00 11.45
N ASN A 142 -12.86 -8.18 12.19
CA ASN A 142 -13.19 -7.80 13.54
C ASN A 142 -13.10 -6.27 13.73
N PRO A 143 -14.09 -5.52 13.24
CA PRO A 143 -14.07 -4.05 13.26
C PRO A 143 -13.94 -3.46 14.67
N THR A 144 -14.36 -4.20 15.70
CA THR A 144 -14.26 -3.76 17.10
C THR A 144 -12.83 -3.76 17.66
N ARG A 145 -11.91 -4.44 16.99
CA ARG A 145 -10.47 -4.48 17.31
C ARG A 145 -9.61 -3.76 16.28
N SER A 146 -10.23 -3.19 15.29
CA SER A 146 -9.56 -2.41 14.24
C SER A 146 -9.24 -1.01 14.74
N ASP A 147 -8.12 -0.47 14.28
CA ASP A 147 -7.87 0.96 14.41
C ASP A 147 -8.89 1.74 13.58
N GLY A 148 -9.31 2.88 14.11
CA GLY A 148 -10.24 3.77 13.42
C GLY A 148 -9.56 4.46 12.24
N ASN A 149 -10.27 4.56 11.14
CA ASN A 149 -9.84 5.34 9.98
C ASN A 149 -10.96 6.29 9.54
N ASN A 150 -10.74 7.58 9.74
CA ASN A 150 -11.68 8.59 9.25
C ASN A 150 -11.41 8.90 7.77
N LEU A 151 -12.29 8.45 6.90
CA LEU A 151 -12.17 8.66 5.44
C LEU A 151 -12.14 10.14 5.06
N LEU A 152 -12.72 11.03 5.89
CA LEU A 152 -12.71 12.47 5.68
C LEU A 152 -11.45 13.16 6.23
N HIS A 153 -10.49 12.41 6.81
CA HIS A 153 -9.33 13.00 7.48
C HIS A 153 -8.59 14.05 6.65
N LEU A 154 -8.29 13.74 5.38
CA LEU A 154 -7.59 14.69 4.51
C LEU A 154 -8.45 15.88 4.12
N ILE A 155 -9.74 15.67 3.93
CA ILE A 155 -10.69 16.75 3.64
C ILE A 155 -10.74 17.71 4.83
N ASN A 156 -10.96 17.17 6.04
CA ASN A 156 -11.00 17.93 7.30
C ASN A 156 -9.71 18.71 7.51
N LYS A 157 -8.55 18.04 7.38
CA LYS A 157 -7.24 18.67 7.55
C LYS A 157 -7.04 19.90 6.67
N TYR A 158 -7.35 19.79 5.38
CA TYR A 158 -7.16 20.91 4.47
C TYR A 158 -8.25 21.96 4.61
N MET A 159 -9.45 21.60 5.03
CA MET A 159 -10.51 22.55 5.36
C MET A 159 -10.13 23.36 6.61
N ASP A 160 -9.57 22.73 7.63
CA ASP A 160 -9.10 23.42 8.85
C ASP A 160 -7.97 24.42 8.55
N ILE A 161 -7.03 24.06 7.66
CA ILE A 161 -5.99 24.98 7.18
C ILE A 161 -6.61 26.18 6.47
N TYR A 162 -7.62 25.96 5.62
CA TYR A 162 -8.33 27.03 4.93
C TYR A 162 -9.13 27.91 5.90
N LYS A 163 -9.81 27.32 6.90
CA LYS A 163 -10.57 28.08 7.91
C LYS A 163 -9.66 28.95 8.77
N ALA A 164 -8.45 28.47 9.08
CA ALA A 164 -7.45 29.25 9.82
C ALA A 164 -6.87 30.42 9.01
N ASP A 165 -6.73 30.25 7.68
CA ASP A 165 -6.31 31.30 6.76
C ASP A 165 -7.15 31.26 5.46
N PRO A 166 -8.25 32.03 5.36
CA PRO A 166 -9.12 32.04 4.19
C PRO A 166 -8.45 32.54 2.90
N LYS A 167 -7.26 33.12 2.97
CA LYS A 167 -6.46 33.47 1.80
C LYS A 167 -5.72 32.28 1.20
N ASN A 168 -5.61 31.18 1.94
CA ASN A 168 -4.98 29.95 1.49
C ASN A 168 -5.89 29.13 0.56
N LEU A 169 -6.18 29.67 -0.62
CA LEU A 169 -6.96 29.00 -1.66
C LEU A 169 -6.39 27.61 -2.07
N PRO A 170 -5.08 27.40 -2.10
CA PRO A 170 -4.52 26.06 -2.34
C PRO A 170 -4.98 25.01 -1.33
N ALA A 171 -5.19 25.35 -0.07
CA ALA A 171 -5.72 24.43 0.93
C ALA A 171 -7.17 24.04 0.62
N LYS A 172 -8.02 25.04 0.28
CA LYS A 172 -9.40 24.78 -0.16
C LYS A 172 -9.46 23.86 -1.37
N ALA A 173 -8.67 24.15 -2.41
CA ALA A 173 -8.58 23.32 -3.61
C ALA A 173 -8.15 21.87 -3.31
N LYS A 174 -7.27 21.65 -2.31
CA LYS A 174 -6.91 20.30 -1.86
C LYS A 174 -8.05 19.60 -1.14
N ALA A 175 -8.80 20.29 -0.28
CA ALA A 175 -9.98 19.72 0.36
C ALA A 175 -11.02 19.27 -0.69
N GLU A 176 -11.31 20.10 -1.67
CA GLU A 176 -12.20 19.79 -2.79
C GLU A 176 -11.70 18.60 -3.62
N LYS A 177 -10.39 18.56 -3.93
CA LYS A 177 -9.77 17.44 -4.64
C LYS A 177 -9.97 16.12 -3.89
N TYR A 178 -9.70 16.09 -2.58
CA TYR A 178 -9.84 14.86 -1.80
C TYR A 178 -11.32 14.46 -1.63
N ALA A 179 -12.24 15.42 -1.49
CA ALA A 179 -13.68 15.16 -1.47
C ALA A 179 -14.12 14.49 -2.78
N LYS A 180 -13.69 15.02 -3.92
CA LYS A 180 -13.99 14.46 -5.24
C LYS A 180 -13.40 13.07 -5.45
N ILE A 181 -12.15 12.83 -5.01
CA ILE A 181 -11.52 11.51 -5.09
C ILE A 181 -12.31 10.49 -4.26
N LEU A 182 -12.70 10.86 -3.03
CA LEU A 182 -13.46 9.97 -2.15
C LEU A 182 -14.84 9.65 -2.74
N SER A 183 -15.59 10.66 -3.21
CA SER A 183 -16.90 10.49 -3.84
C SER A 183 -16.82 9.55 -5.03
N LYS A 184 -15.87 9.80 -5.93
CA LYS A 184 -15.64 8.97 -7.11
C LYS A 184 -15.29 7.53 -6.73
N THR A 185 -14.46 7.33 -5.72
CA THR A 185 -14.08 5.99 -5.25
C THR A 185 -15.29 5.24 -4.72
N LEU A 186 -16.13 5.86 -3.90
CA LEU A 186 -17.33 5.24 -3.32
C LEU A 186 -18.36 4.86 -4.40
N ILE A 187 -18.57 5.72 -5.38
CA ILE A 187 -19.54 5.47 -6.45
C ILE A 187 -19.03 4.39 -7.42
N ASN A 188 -17.78 4.48 -7.84
CA ASN A 188 -17.22 3.51 -8.79
C ASN A 188 -17.04 2.11 -8.21
N THR A 189 -16.82 1.98 -6.89
CA THR A 189 -16.73 0.67 -6.23
C THR A 189 -18.04 -0.10 -6.31
N SER A 190 -19.16 0.61 -6.48
CA SER A 190 -20.50 0.02 -6.53
C SER A 190 -20.92 -0.46 -7.93
N GLY A 191 -20.24 -0.11 -9.03
CA GLY A 191 -20.77 -0.34 -10.36
C GLY A 191 -19.85 -0.57 -11.54
N GLY A 192 -18.54 -0.66 -11.36
CA GLY A 192 -17.61 -0.89 -12.49
C GLY A 192 -17.10 0.41 -13.15
N ASP A 193 -16.30 0.28 -14.21
CA ASP A 193 -15.70 1.41 -14.91
C ASP A 193 -16.75 2.40 -15.45
N SER A 194 -16.47 3.69 -15.30
CA SER A 194 -17.33 4.81 -15.79
C SER A 194 -17.71 4.69 -17.28
N ALA A 195 -16.96 3.95 -18.06
CA ALA A 195 -17.29 3.63 -19.45
C ALA A 195 -18.52 2.70 -19.60
N GLN A 196 -18.97 2.02 -18.54
CA GLN A 196 -20.11 1.11 -18.56
C GLN A 196 -21.46 1.77 -18.19
N TYR A 197 -21.45 3.01 -17.70
CA TYR A 197 -22.68 3.64 -17.23
C TYR A 197 -23.67 4.04 -18.32
N GLY A 198 -23.25 4.09 -19.59
CA GLY A 198 -24.13 4.32 -20.73
C GLY A 198 -25.12 5.48 -20.49
N GLN A 199 -26.44 5.19 -20.64
CA GLN A 199 -27.51 6.17 -20.43
C GLN A 199 -27.64 6.63 -18.97
N ASN A 200 -27.04 5.93 -18.00
CA ASN A 200 -27.12 6.26 -16.58
C ASN A 200 -25.97 7.16 -16.10
N ALA A 201 -25.05 7.56 -16.95
CA ALA A 201 -23.88 8.40 -16.58
C ALA A 201 -24.29 9.66 -15.83
N PHE A 202 -25.36 10.33 -16.25
CA PHE A 202 -25.88 11.52 -15.60
C PHE A 202 -26.23 11.31 -14.12
N PHE A 203 -26.83 10.18 -13.77
CA PHE A 203 -27.20 9.91 -12.37
C PHE A 203 -25.96 9.66 -11.50
N TYR A 204 -24.94 8.98 -12.03
CA TYR A 204 -23.69 8.74 -11.31
C TYR A 204 -22.90 10.04 -11.11
N ASP A 205 -22.81 10.88 -12.14
CA ASP A 205 -22.15 12.19 -12.05
C ASP A 205 -22.87 13.10 -11.05
N SER A 206 -24.21 13.10 -11.04
CA SER A 206 -25.03 13.86 -10.09
C SER A 206 -24.81 13.37 -8.66
N ALA A 207 -24.74 12.05 -8.44
CA ALA A 207 -24.46 11.46 -7.14
C ALA A 207 -23.04 11.79 -6.66
N GLU A 208 -22.03 11.76 -7.55
CA GLU A 208 -20.66 12.21 -7.24
C GLU A 208 -20.64 13.67 -6.80
N GLY A 209 -21.33 14.53 -7.52
CA GLY A 209 -21.46 15.96 -7.19
C GLY A 209 -22.12 16.18 -5.83
N LEU A 210 -23.23 15.49 -5.55
CA LEU A 210 -23.93 15.57 -4.27
C LEU A 210 -23.05 15.10 -3.12
N LEU A 211 -22.43 13.92 -3.21
CA LEU A 211 -21.54 13.41 -2.16
C LEU A 211 -20.35 14.33 -1.92
N THR A 212 -19.76 14.88 -2.98
CA THR A 212 -18.67 15.84 -2.86
C THR A 212 -19.10 17.07 -2.06
N ALA A 213 -20.27 17.63 -2.37
CA ALA A 213 -20.82 18.76 -1.66
C ALA A 213 -21.09 18.43 -0.18
N MET A 214 -21.64 17.26 0.12
CA MET A 214 -21.91 16.81 1.48
C MET A 214 -20.63 16.60 2.30
N PHE A 215 -19.57 16.06 1.71
CA PHE A 215 -18.27 15.93 2.38
C PHE A 215 -17.70 17.29 2.75
N LEU A 216 -17.73 18.24 1.85
CA LEU A 216 -17.25 19.60 2.10
C LEU A 216 -18.10 20.31 3.15
N LEU A 217 -19.42 20.18 3.10
CA LEU A 217 -20.33 20.76 4.07
C LEU A 217 -20.08 20.21 5.47
N VAL A 218 -19.92 18.90 5.61
CA VAL A 218 -19.58 18.26 6.89
C VAL A 218 -18.23 18.75 7.40
N ALA A 219 -17.21 18.85 6.55
CA ALA A 219 -15.88 19.31 6.93
C ALA A 219 -15.84 20.78 7.32
N GLU A 220 -16.66 21.62 6.68
CA GLU A 220 -16.68 23.06 6.89
C GLU A 220 -17.51 23.47 8.11
N TYR A 221 -18.69 22.87 8.28
CA TYR A 221 -19.69 23.38 9.22
C TYR A 221 -19.88 22.55 10.48
N LEU A 222 -19.53 21.26 10.51
CA LEU A 222 -19.66 20.51 11.76
C LEU A 222 -18.62 20.94 12.79
N PRO A 223 -19.04 21.05 14.07
CA PRO A 223 -18.17 21.49 15.15
C PRO A 223 -17.07 20.49 15.44
N THR A 224 -15.91 21.01 15.86
CA THR A 224 -14.74 20.26 16.34
C THR A 224 -14.67 20.18 17.85
N GLU A 225 -15.54 20.94 18.54
CA GLU A 225 -15.63 20.99 20.00
C GLU A 225 -17.09 20.85 20.41
N ASP A 226 -17.34 20.29 21.59
CA ASP A 226 -18.65 20.23 22.21
C ASP A 226 -18.99 21.57 22.93
N ALA A 227 -20.15 21.62 23.59
CA ALA A 227 -20.59 22.80 24.35
C ALA A 227 -19.67 23.14 25.53
N ASP A 228 -18.91 22.18 26.02
CA ASP A 228 -17.98 22.32 27.14
C ASP A 228 -16.55 22.61 26.68
N GLY A 229 -16.30 22.73 25.36
CA GLY A 229 -14.99 22.99 24.77
C GLY A 229 -14.09 21.76 24.64
N ASN A 230 -14.63 20.54 24.83
CA ASN A 230 -13.84 19.33 24.62
C ASN A 230 -13.78 18.98 23.14
N PRO A 231 -12.63 18.50 22.63
CA PRO A 231 -12.50 18.13 21.24
C PRO A 231 -13.41 16.94 20.90
N ILE A 232 -14.21 17.11 19.84
CA ILE A 232 -15.06 16.05 19.27
C ILE A 232 -14.78 15.91 17.79
N GLU A 233 -14.92 14.70 17.28
CA GLU A 233 -14.82 14.47 15.84
C GLU A 233 -16.16 13.95 15.31
N LYS A 234 -16.98 14.88 14.86
CA LYS A 234 -18.26 14.59 14.17
C LYS A 234 -18.14 14.60 12.65
N ARG A 235 -16.99 15.03 12.13
CA ARG A 235 -16.73 15.16 10.70
C ARG A 235 -16.23 13.84 10.10
N HIS A 236 -17.13 12.87 10.02
CA HIS A 236 -16.86 11.52 9.51
C HIS A 236 -17.97 11.03 8.57
N ILE A 237 -17.71 9.92 7.90
CA ILE A 237 -18.61 9.38 6.85
C ILE A 237 -20.05 9.12 7.35
N VAL A 238 -20.21 8.69 8.60
CA VAL A 238 -21.56 8.45 9.18
C VAL A 238 -22.37 9.72 9.28
N SER A 239 -21.74 10.86 9.59
CA SER A 239 -22.44 12.17 9.63
C SER A 239 -22.87 12.61 8.25
N VAL A 240 -22.10 12.29 7.22
CA VAL A 240 -22.48 12.55 5.82
C VAL A 240 -23.72 11.75 5.44
N PHE A 241 -23.75 10.46 5.76
CA PHE A 241 -24.92 9.63 5.46
C PHE A 241 -26.17 10.05 6.23
N LYS A 242 -26.03 10.43 7.50
CA LYS A 242 -27.16 10.98 8.27
C LYS A 242 -27.71 12.25 7.62
N LEU A 243 -26.82 13.16 7.21
CA LEU A 243 -27.23 14.40 6.53
C LEU A 243 -27.97 14.11 5.22
N VAL A 244 -27.48 13.16 4.42
CA VAL A 244 -28.17 12.77 3.18
C VAL A 244 -29.54 12.15 3.48
N GLN A 245 -29.67 11.34 4.53
CA GLN A 245 -30.97 10.77 4.94
C GLN A 245 -31.96 11.81 5.44
N GLU A 246 -31.51 12.89 6.07
CA GLU A 246 -32.37 13.97 6.53
C GLU A 246 -32.83 14.92 5.40
N LEU A 247 -32.12 14.92 4.27
CA LEU A 247 -32.43 15.71 3.08
C LEU A 247 -33.36 14.99 2.09
N LEU A 248 -33.57 13.69 2.22
CA LEU A 248 -34.44 12.86 1.40
C LEU A 248 -35.82 12.69 2.08
#